data_262227a0debaabae507c90230b78ab93
#
_entry.id   262227a0debaabae507c90230b78ab93
#
_cell.length_a   1.000
_cell.length_b   1.000
_cell.length_c   1.000
_cell.angle_alpha   90.00
_cell.angle_beta   90.00
_cell.angle_gamma   90.00
#
_symmetry.space_group_name_H-M   'P 1'
#
loop_
_entity.id
_entity.type
_entity.pdbx_description
1 polymer ?
#
loop_
_entity_poly.entity_id
_entity_poly.type
_entity_poly.pdbx_seq_one_letter_code
_entity_poly.pdbx_strand_id
1 'polypeptide(L)'
;MIRFLAVLFVMFSAAVSASAQIKIEQVTSEGGIQAWLVSEPAIPFVAIQIAFQGGTALDAEGKTGATNFMVGLLEEGTGNMDATAFRQASESLAAKFGFSANRDSVRISVQVLKSNMNEALALLRKAIMDPAFNETAISRVRAQIISGLESDLKDPQTIASNRLNAIAFAGHPYALPSNGTLDTVEALTRSDLIDAHRAVLTKDHLVLSVVGDVTAAELAPMLETVFGGLP
;
A
#
# COMPACT_ATOMS: atom_id res chain seq x y z
N MET A 1 -34.24 -51.71 -14.44
CA MET A 1 -34.33 -50.39 -13.78
C MET A 1 -33.29 -50.19 -12.68
N ILE A 2 -33.14 -51.09 -11.68
CA ILE A 2 -32.18 -50.93 -10.57
C ILE A 2 -30.71 -50.83 -11.03
N ARG A 3 -30.31 -51.57 -12.06
CA ARG A 3 -28.91 -51.48 -12.62
C ARG A 3 -28.65 -50.15 -13.33
N PHE A 4 -29.65 -49.53 -13.92
CA PHE A 4 -29.49 -48.18 -14.54
C PHE A 4 -29.42 -47.06 -13.50
N LEU A 5 -30.19 -47.17 -12.41
CA LEU A 5 -30.10 -46.24 -11.29
C LEU A 5 -28.75 -46.33 -10.56
N ALA A 6 -28.17 -47.52 -10.41
CA ALA A 6 -26.86 -47.70 -9.79
C ALA A 6 -25.72 -47.08 -10.62
N VAL A 7 -25.80 -47.18 -11.95
CA VAL A 7 -24.82 -46.54 -12.87
C VAL A 7 -24.95 -45.02 -12.84
N LEU A 8 -26.16 -44.49 -12.77
CA LEU A 8 -26.40 -43.05 -12.66
C LEU A 8 -25.93 -42.49 -11.34
N PHE A 9 -26.07 -43.24 -10.23
CA PHE A 9 -25.58 -42.85 -8.90
C PHE A 9 -24.04 -42.86 -8.82
N VAL A 10 -23.39 -43.83 -9.48
CA VAL A 10 -21.90 -43.88 -9.56
C VAL A 10 -21.37 -42.75 -10.45
N MET A 11 -22.05 -42.36 -11.54
CA MET A 11 -21.67 -41.19 -12.34
C MET A 11 -21.85 -39.88 -11.59
N PHE A 12 -22.87 -39.77 -10.72
CA PHE A 12 -23.08 -38.56 -9.92
C PHE A 12 -22.13 -38.42 -8.74
N SER A 13 -21.67 -39.55 -8.17
CA SER A 13 -20.65 -39.52 -7.11
C SER A 13 -19.22 -39.31 -7.64
N ALA A 14 -18.99 -39.46 -8.95
CA ALA A 14 -17.73 -39.13 -9.59
C ALA A 14 -17.57 -37.63 -9.97
N ALA A 15 -18.58 -36.79 -9.68
CA ALA A 15 -18.43 -35.34 -9.67
C ALA A 15 -17.56 -34.94 -8.45
N VAL A 16 -16.29 -35.36 -8.47
CA VAL A 16 -15.26 -34.89 -7.55
C VAL A 16 -15.24 -33.38 -7.65
N SER A 17 -15.49 -32.71 -6.55
CA SER A 17 -15.33 -31.27 -6.43
C SER A 17 -13.94 -30.92 -6.96
N ALA A 18 -13.86 -30.35 -8.17
CA ALA A 18 -12.64 -29.76 -8.68
C ALA A 18 -12.35 -28.56 -7.76
N SER A 19 -11.63 -28.80 -6.69
CA SER A 19 -11.08 -27.73 -5.87
C SER A 19 -10.07 -27.00 -6.77
N ALA A 20 -10.45 -25.85 -7.28
CA ALA A 20 -9.51 -24.99 -7.98
C ALA A 20 -8.44 -24.56 -6.96
N GLN A 21 -7.33 -25.32 -6.94
CA GLN A 21 -6.20 -24.97 -6.09
C GLN A 21 -5.52 -23.74 -6.71
N ILE A 22 -5.65 -22.60 -6.05
CA ILE A 22 -4.93 -21.39 -6.45
C ILE A 22 -3.42 -21.67 -6.30
N LYS A 23 -2.71 -21.63 -7.41
CA LYS A 23 -1.24 -21.78 -7.42
C LYS A 23 -0.61 -20.44 -7.08
N ILE A 24 -0.04 -20.34 -5.88
CA ILE A 24 0.77 -19.19 -5.47
C ILE A 24 2.22 -19.51 -5.83
N GLU A 25 2.86 -18.62 -6.57
CA GLU A 25 4.25 -18.72 -7.00
C GLU A 25 5.08 -17.62 -6.34
N GLN A 26 6.27 -17.97 -5.85
CA GLN A 26 7.23 -16.99 -5.36
C GLN A 26 8.13 -16.56 -6.51
N VAL A 27 8.10 -15.27 -6.85
CA VAL A 27 8.94 -14.65 -7.89
C VAL A 27 10.03 -13.86 -7.20
N THR A 28 11.27 -14.02 -7.66
CA THR A 28 12.42 -13.27 -7.15
C THR A 28 13.09 -12.53 -8.29
N SER A 29 13.32 -11.22 -8.16
CA SER A 29 14.07 -10.42 -9.13
C SER A 29 15.58 -10.72 -9.06
N GLU A 30 16.34 -10.23 -10.02
CA GLU A 30 17.80 -10.37 -10.04
C GLU A 30 18.46 -9.72 -8.80
N GLY A 31 17.92 -8.60 -8.33
CA GLY A 31 18.35 -7.90 -7.11
C GLY A 31 17.80 -8.48 -5.80
N GLY A 32 17.09 -9.63 -5.84
CA GLY A 32 16.62 -10.33 -4.65
C GLY A 32 15.25 -9.86 -4.12
N ILE A 33 14.53 -9.00 -4.84
CA ILE A 33 13.19 -8.56 -4.46
C ILE A 33 12.19 -9.70 -4.68
N GLN A 34 11.43 -10.04 -3.64
CA GLN A 34 10.50 -11.16 -3.66
C GLN A 34 9.05 -10.68 -3.75
N ALA A 35 8.25 -11.42 -4.52
CA ALA A 35 6.81 -11.23 -4.62
C ALA A 35 6.07 -12.56 -4.65
N TRP A 36 4.87 -12.58 -4.08
CA TRP A 36 3.91 -13.68 -4.24
C TRP A 36 3.03 -13.40 -5.44
N LEU A 37 2.99 -14.32 -6.40
CA LEU A 37 2.24 -14.19 -7.65
C LEU A 37 1.12 -15.25 -7.73
N VAL A 38 -0.07 -14.77 -8.07
CA VAL A 38 -1.15 -15.60 -8.62
C VAL A 38 -1.39 -15.15 -10.05
N SER A 39 -0.92 -15.93 -11.02
CA SER A 39 -1.15 -15.66 -12.44
C SER A 39 -2.57 -16.07 -12.83
N GLU A 40 -3.39 -15.10 -13.26
CA GLU A 40 -4.80 -15.28 -13.67
C GLU A 40 -5.04 -14.53 -14.99
N PRO A 41 -4.83 -15.19 -16.15
CA PRO A 41 -4.91 -14.53 -17.46
C PRO A 41 -6.33 -14.38 -18.00
N ALA A 42 -7.36 -14.85 -17.28
CA ALA A 42 -8.75 -14.79 -17.77
C ALA A 42 -9.27 -13.35 -17.89
N ILE A 43 -8.71 -12.42 -17.12
CA ILE A 43 -9.08 -11.00 -17.16
C ILE A 43 -7.79 -10.18 -17.35
N PRO A 44 -7.70 -9.30 -18.38
CA PRO A 44 -6.48 -8.53 -18.70
C PRO A 44 -6.27 -7.38 -17.68
N PHE A 45 -6.12 -7.74 -16.41
CA PHE A 45 -6.06 -6.85 -15.28
C PHE A 45 -5.01 -7.33 -14.28
N VAL A 46 -4.31 -6.41 -13.64
CA VAL A 46 -3.31 -6.72 -12.61
C VAL A 46 -3.60 -5.90 -11.36
N ALA A 47 -3.63 -6.59 -10.24
CA ALA A 47 -3.70 -6.00 -8.90
C ALA A 47 -2.41 -6.28 -8.15
N ILE A 48 -1.80 -5.23 -7.60
CA ILE A 48 -0.56 -5.31 -6.84
C ILE A 48 -0.82 -4.73 -5.44
N GLN A 49 -0.43 -5.49 -4.42
CA GLN A 49 -0.40 -5.04 -3.04
C GLN A 49 1.05 -4.97 -2.58
N ILE A 50 1.44 -3.81 -2.11
CA ILE A 50 2.77 -3.52 -1.61
C ILE A 50 2.63 -3.13 -0.15
N ALA A 51 3.38 -3.76 0.73
CA ALA A 51 3.44 -3.41 2.14
C ALA A 51 4.90 -3.17 2.54
N PHE A 52 5.15 -2.05 3.18
CA PHE A 52 6.40 -1.79 3.90
C PHE A 52 6.12 -1.97 5.39
N GLN A 53 6.82 -2.88 6.03
CA GLN A 53 6.66 -3.17 7.46
C GLN A 53 7.18 -2.01 8.31
N GLY A 54 6.51 -1.75 9.45
CA GLY A 54 6.93 -0.75 10.43
C GLY A 54 5.93 0.40 10.61
N GLY A 55 5.36 0.94 9.56
CA GLY A 55 4.28 1.93 9.58
C GLY A 55 4.54 3.10 10.54
N THR A 56 3.46 3.60 11.18
CA THR A 56 3.56 4.74 12.11
C THR A 56 4.25 4.38 13.45
N ALA A 57 4.50 3.10 13.71
CA ALA A 57 5.28 2.69 14.87
C ALA A 57 6.78 3.06 14.74
N LEU A 58 7.24 3.41 13.54
CA LEU A 58 8.59 3.90 13.26
C LEU A 58 8.72 5.43 13.35
N ASP A 59 7.64 6.15 13.65
CA ASP A 59 7.72 7.60 13.85
C ASP A 59 8.71 7.92 14.98
N ALA A 60 9.62 8.85 14.73
CA ALA A 60 10.58 9.29 15.71
C ALA A 60 9.88 9.93 16.93
N GLU A 61 10.56 9.93 18.08
CA GLU A 61 10.03 10.56 19.30
C GLU A 61 9.65 12.02 19.04
N GLY A 62 8.45 12.40 19.45
CA GLY A 62 7.91 13.74 19.22
C GLY A 62 7.43 14.02 17.78
N LYS A 63 7.51 13.04 16.86
CA LYS A 63 7.14 13.18 15.45
C LYS A 63 5.94 12.30 15.06
N THR A 64 5.13 11.93 16.03
CA THR A 64 3.94 11.10 15.81
C THR A 64 3.03 11.70 14.74
N GLY A 65 2.63 10.87 13.76
CA GLY A 65 1.86 11.26 12.59
C GLY A 65 2.72 11.54 11.33
N ALA A 66 4.07 11.54 11.44
CA ALA A 66 4.96 11.83 10.33
C ALA A 66 4.79 10.83 9.17
N THR A 67 4.75 9.53 9.47
CA THR A 67 4.53 8.48 8.44
C THR A 67 3.16 8.60 7.79
N ASN A 68 2.09 8.84 8.55
CA ASN A 68 0.75 9.03 7.99
C ASN A 68 0.69 10.28 7.09
N PHE A 69 1.29 11.38 7.53
CA PHE A 69 1.37 12.61 6.75
C PHE A 69 2.19 12.40 5.46
N MET A 70 3.36 11.78 5.58
CA MET A 70 4.22 11.45 4.44
C MET A 70 3.47 10.63 3.38
N VAL A 71 2.74 9.60 3.80
CA VAL A 71 1.96 8.74 2.91
C VAL A 71 0.87 9.53 2.17
N GLY A 72 0.20 10.46 2.85
CA GLY A 72 -0.77 11.37 2.24
C GLY A 72 -0.18 12.31 1.18
N LEU A 73 1.14 12.44 1.13
CA LEU A 73 1.83 13.28 0.14
C LEU A 73 2.35 12.51 -1.08
N LEU A 74 2.33 11.17 -1.08
CA LEU A 74 2.89 10.38 -2.19
C LEU A 74 2.12 10.56 -3.50
N GLU A 75 0.83 10.89 -3.45
CA GLU A 75 0.01 11.20 -4.63
C GLU A 75 -0.14 12.70 -4.91
N GLU A 76 0.50 13.54 -4.10
CA GLU A 76 0.43 14.99 -4.19
C GLU A 76 1.43 15.61 -5.17
N GLY A 77 2.17 14.74 -5.86
CA GLY A 77 3.13 15.09 -6.89
C GLY A 77 4.45 14.36 -6.74
N THR A 78 5.16 14.23 -7.85
CA THR A 78 6.45 13.55 -7.91
C THR A 78 7.33 14.17 -8.97
N GLY A 79 8.60 14.42 -8.65
CA GLY A 79 9.51 15.14 -9.51
C GLY A 79 8.93 16.50 -9.89
N ASN A 80 8.66 16.73 -11.19
CA ASN A 80 8.06 17.96 -11.72
C ASN A 80 6.51 17.90 -11.85
N MET A 81 5.88 16.80 -11.47
CA MET A 81 4.42 16.64 -11.51
C MET A 81 3.82 17.17 -10.22
N ASP A 82 2.77 17.97 -10.31
CA ASP A 82 1.90 18.30 -9.18
C ASP A 82 0.79 17.25 -8.99
N ALA A 83 -0.03 17.41 -7.96
CA ALA A 83 -1.14 16.50 -7.67
C ALA A 83 -2.15 16.36 -8.84
N THR A 84 -2.38 17.45 -9.58
CA THR A 84 -3.30 17.43 -10.72
C THR A 84 -2.72 16.64 -11.88
N ALA A 85 -1.45 16.84 -12.19
CA ALA A 85 -0.75 16.10 -13.24
C ALA A 85 -0.62 14.60 -12.88
N PHE A 86 -0.33 14.27 -11.61
CA PHE A 86 -0.30 12.88 -11.14
C PHE A 86 -1.66 12.19 -11.30
N ARG A 87 -2.75 12.85 -10.89
CA ARG A 87 -4.10 12.33 -11.05
C ARG A 87 -4.48 12.15 -12.52
N GLN A 88 -4.21 13.13 -13.38
CA GLN A 88 -4.47 13.03 -14.81
C GLN A 88 -3.69 11.88 -15.47
N ALA A 89 -2.43 11.68 -15.08
CA ALA A 89 -1.63 10.55 -15.54
C ALA A 89 -2.25 9.21 -15.11
N SER A 90 -2.68 9.09 -13.85
CA SER A 90 -3.35 7.89 -13.32
C SER A 90 -4.64 7.60 -14.07
N GLU A 91 -5.48 8.62 -14.30
CA GLU A 91 -6.76 8.50 -15.02
C GLU A 91 -6.53 8.08 -16.49
N SER A 92 -5.55 8.68 -17.18
CA SER A 92 -5.22 8.33 -18.56
C SER A 92 -4.76 6.90 -18.74
N LEU A 93 -4.15 6.33 -17.71
CA LEU A 93 -3.71 4.93 -17.66
C LEU A 93 -4.81 3.97 -17.18
N ALA A 94 -6.00 4.50 -16.84
CA ALA A 94 -7.02 3.73 -16.13
C ALA A 94 -6.43 2.96 -14.91
N ALA A 95 -5.43 3.56 -14.27
CA ALA A 95 -4.75 3.02 -13.11
C ALA A 95 -5.34 3.62 -11.84
N LYS A 96 -5.56 2.76 -10.84
CA LYS A 96 -5.98 3.19 -9.51
C LYS A 96 -4.87 2.91 -8.53
N PHE A 97 -4.39 3.97 -7.89
CA PHE A 97 -3.45 3.91 -6.78
C PHE A 97 -4.17 4.15 -5.47
N GLY A 98 -3.69 3.52 -4.40
CA GLY A 98 -4.14 3.80 -3.05
C GLY A 98 -2.96 3.75 -2.12
N PHE A 99 -2.83 4.73 -1.24
CA PHE A 99 -1.76 4.86 -0.26
C PHE A 99 -2.37 4.96 1.13
N SER A 100 -1.85 4.20 2.08
CA SER A 100 -2.33 4.22 3.45
C SER A 100 -1.23 3.83 4.42
N ALA A 101 -1.33 4.31 5.66
CA ALA A 101 -0.47 3.89 6.75
C ALA A 101 -1.30 3.37 7.92
N ASN A 102 -0.77 2.39 8.63
CA ASN A 102 -1.24 1.96 9.93
C ASN A 102 -0.03 1.80 10.85
N ARG A 103 -0.23 1.29 12.08
CA ARG A 103 0.86 1.12 13.05
C ARG A 103 2.00 0.24 12.54
N ASP A 104 1.67 -0.80 11.78
CA ASP A 104 2.60 -1.88 11.44
C ASP A 104 3.08 -1.84 10.00
N SER A 105 2.45 -1.05 9.14
CA SER A 105 2.80 -1.01 7.73
C SER A 105 2.35 0.26 7.02
N VAL A 106 3.11 0.65 6.01
CA VAL A 106 2.63 1.48 4.91
C VAL A 106 2.20 0.54 3.79
N ARG A 107 0.99 0.77 3.25
CA ARG A 107 0.41 -0.05 2.19
C ARG A 107 0.15 0.79 0.96
N ILE A 108 0.53 0.22 -0.18
CA ILE A 108 0.26 0.80 -1.49
C ILE A 108 -0.48 -0.26 -2.31
N SER A 109 -1.60 0.11 -2.91
CA SER A 109 -2.35 -0.72 -3.83
C SER A 109 -2.28 -0.15 -5.23
N VAL A 110 -2.12 -1.01 -6.23
CA VAL A 110 -2.19 -0.65 -7.64
C VAL A 110 -3.18 -1.57 -8.33
N GLN A 111 -4.07 -0.99 -9.12
CA GLN A 111 -4.99 -1.72 -9.98
C GLN A 111 -4.91 -1.12 -11.37
N VAL A 112 -4.64 -1.94 -12.38
CA VAL A 112 -4.41 -1.45 -13.75
C VAL A 112 -4.71 -2.54 -14.78
N LEU A 113 -5.09 -2.12 -16.00
CA LEU A 113 -5.15 -3.02 -17.15
C LEU A 113 -3.74 -3.47 -17.54
N LYS A 114 -3.58 -4.73 -17.96
CA LYS A 114 -2.29 -5.28 -18.40
C LYS A 114 -1.60 -4.41 -19.44
N SER A 115 -2.36 -3.87 -20.39
CA SER A 115 -1.82 -3.00 -21.45
C SER A 115 -1.10 -1.75 -20.94
N ASN A 116 -1.46 -1.26 -19.77
CA ASN A 116 -0.96 0.00 -19.20
C ASN A 116 -0.06 -0.24 -17.97
N MET A 117 0.24 -1.50 -17.67
CA MET A 117 0.94 -1.88 -16.43
C MET A 117 2.34 -1.26 -16.33
N ASN A 118 3.10 -1.24 -17.43
CA ASN A 118 4.45 -0.70 -17.41
C ASN A 118 4.48 0.79 -17.09
N GLU A 119 3.60 1.56 -17.73
CA GLU A 119 3.48 3.01 -17.51
C GLU A 119 2.95 3.33 -16.11
N ALA A 120 1.99 2.54 -15.62
CA ALA A 120 1.48 2.69 -14.26
C ALA A 120 2.56 2.39 -13.21
N LEU A 121 3.36 1.34 -13.41
CA LEU A 121 4.48 1.03 -12.54
C LEU A 121 5.59 2.08 -12.61
N ALA A 122 5.83 2.68 -13.77
CA ALA A 122 6.76 3.81 -13.89
C ALA A 122 6.26 5.04 -13.12
N LEU A 123 4.95 5.31 -13.14
CA LEU A 123 4.34 6.37 -12.34
C LEU A 123 4.43 6.07 -10.84
N LEU A 124 4.12 4.84 -10.43
CA LEU A 124 4.30 4.38 -9.05
C LEU A 124 5.75 4.58 -8.58
N ARG A 125 6.71 4.12 -9.39
CA ARG A 125 8.14 4.28 -9.06
C ARG A 125 8.49 5.74 -8.77
N LYS A 126 8.01 6.67 -9.59
CA LYS A 126 8.22 8.11 -9.34
C LYS A 126 7.62 8.52 -8.00
N ALA A 127 6.38 8.12 -7.70
CA ALA A 127 5.71 8.49 -6.45
C ALA A 127 6.47 8.01 -5.20
N ILE A 128 7.07 6.81 -5.24
CA ILE A 128 7.78 6.24 -4.09
C ILE A 128 9.27 6.61 -4.03
N MET A 129 9.90 6.93 -5.16
CA MET A 129 11.34 7.24 -5.20
C MET A 129 11.65 8.74 -5.15
N ASP A 130 10.76 9.56 -5.71
CA ASP A 130 10.97 11.00 -5.89
C ASP A 130 9.68 11.79 -5.58
N PRO A 131 9.09 11.61 -4.38
CA PRO A 131 7.94 12.41 -3.97
C PRO A 131 8.35 13.89 -3.86
N ALA A 132 7.53 14.78 -4.40
CA ALA A 132 7.89 16.19 -4.50
C ALA A 132 7.99 16.92 -3.14
N PHE A 133 7.16 16.52 -2.17
CA PHE A 133 7.06 17.15 -0.84
C PHE A 133 7.11 18.70 -0.91
N ASN A 134 6.37 19.28 -1.86
CA ASN A 134 6.36 20.73 -2.02
C ASN A 134 5.53 21.41 -0.92
N GLU A 135 5.90 22.63 -0.55
CA GLU A 135 5.30 23.36 0.59
C GLU A 135 3.78 23.57 0.44
N THR A 136 3.30 23.74 -0.80
CA THR A 136 1.86 23.91 -1.06
C THR A 136 1.08 22.65 -0.76
N ALA A 137 1.59 21.46 -1.18
CA ALA A 137 1.00 20.17 -0.87
C ALA A 137 1.06 19.88 0.63
N ILE A 138 2.23 20.13 1.25
CA ILE A 138 2.42 19.97 2.71
C ILE A 138 1.38 20.82 3.45
N SER A 139 1.24 22.09 3.12
CA SER A 139 0.27 22.98 3.78
C SER A 139 -1.17 22.50 3.63
N ARG A 140 -1.55 22.02 2.43
CA ARG A 140 -2.90 21.52 2.16
C ARG A 140 -3.19 20.22 2.90
N VAL A 141 -2.29 19.23 2.83
CA VAL A 141 -2.48 17.93 3.49
C VAL A 141 -2.44 18.10 5.01
N ARG A 142 -1.57 18.98 5.53
CA ARG A 142 -1.56 19.36 6.95
C ARG A 142 -2.93 19.85 7.40
N ALA A 143 -3.52 20.80 6.67
CA ALA A 143 -4.84 21.35 7.01
C ALA A 143 -5.93 20.27 7.01
N GLN A 144 -5.86 19.30 6.08
CA GLN A 144 -6.78 18.16 6.04
C GLN A 144 -6.61 17.26 7.27
N ILE A 145 -5.37 16.92 7.66
CA ILE A 145 -5.08 16.09 8.83
C ILE A 145 -5.56 16.82 10.09
N ILE A 146 -5.25 18.09 10.26
CA ILE A 146 -5.69 18.91 11.41
C ILE A 146 -7.21 18.92 11.52
N SER A 147 -7.91 19.15 10.41
CA SER A 147 -9.39 19.13 10.40
C SER A 147 -9.95 17.77 10.81
N GLY A 148 -9.31 16.67 10.40
CA GLY A 148 -9.64 15.32 10.85
C GLY A 148 -9.43 15.14 12.35
N LEU A 149 -8.27 15.56 12.87
CA LEU A 149 -7.94 15.49 14.29
C LEU A 149 -8.90 16.32 15.17
N GLU A 150 -9.29 17.50 14.70
CA GLU A 150 -10.32 18.33 15.39
C GLU A 150 -11.69 17.62 15.48
N SER A 151 -12.04 16.85 14.45
CA SER A 151 -13.23 16.00 14.47
C SER A 151 -13.08 14.83 15.43
N ASP A 152 -11.92 14.17 15.41
CA ASP A 152 -11.59 13.03 16.28
C ASP A 152 -11.66 13.41 17.79
N LEU A 153 -11.30 14.64 18.14
CA LEU A 153 -11.42 15.17 19.50
C LEU A 153 -12.88 15.30 20.00
N LYS A 154 -13.85 15.22 19.10
CA LYS A 154 -15.29 15.29 19.41
C LYS A 154 -15.97 13.93 19.26
N ASP A 155 -15.27 12.93 18.74
CA ASP A 155 -15.80 11.57 18.56
C ASP A 155 -15.56 10.71 19.81
N PRO A 156 -16.61 10.30 20.55
CA PRO A 156 -16.46 9.51 21.76
C PRO A 156 -15.76 8.16 21.55
N GLN A 157 -15.93 7.53 20.37
CA GLN A 157 -15.30 6.25 20.05
C GLN A 157 -13.80 6.42 19.88
N THR A 158 -13.37 7.44 19.17
CA THR A 158 -11.95 7.75 18.95
C THR A 158 -11.28 8.15 20.27
N ILE A 159 -11.92 8.98 21.08
CA ILE A 159 -11.43 9.38 22.42
C ILE A 159 -11.22 8.15 23.31
N ALA A 160 -12.22 7.25 23.37
CA ALA A 160 -12.15 6.04 24.18
C ALA A 160 -11.04 5.09 23.70
N SER A 161 -10.92 4.89 22.37
CA SER A 161 -9.90 4.05 21.77
C SER A 161 -8.49 4.58 22.00
N ASN A 162 -8.27 5.89 21.85
CA ASN A 162 -6.98 6.53 22.12
C ASN A 162 -6.62 6.42 23.61
N ARG A 163 -7.59 6.61 24.52
CA ARG A 163 -7.35 6.46 25.94
C ARG A 163 -7.02 5.03 26.35
N LEU A 164 -7.73 4.05 25.77
CA LEU A 164 -7.45 2.63 25.98
C LEU A 164 -6.03 2.29 25.51
N ASN A 165 -5.66 2.69 24.31
CA ASN A 165 -4.31 2.43 23.75
C ASN A 165 -3.23 3.07 24.63
N ALA A 166 -3.41 4.32 25.08
CA ALA A 166 -2.46 5.01 25.92
C ALA A 166 -2.21 4.28 27.26
N ILE A 167 -3.23 3.59 27.81
CA ILE A 167 -3.12 2.83 29.05
C ILE A 167 -2.57 1.42 28.79
N ALA A 168 -3.13 0.71 27.80
CA ALA A 168 -2.79 -0.68 27.53
C ALA A 168 -1.39 -0.85 26.98
N PHE A 169 -0.88 0.13 26.23
CA PHE A 169 0.43 0.10 25.57
C PHE A 169 1.39 1.18 26.11
N ALA A 170 1.23 1.57 27.38
CA ALA A 170 2.10 2.61 27.96
C ALA A 170 3.60 2.29 27.75
N GLY A 171 4.34 3.26 27.21
CA GLY A 171 5.77 3.11 26.87
C GLY A 171 6.04 2.39 25.54
N HIS A 172 5.04 1.96 24.81
CA HIS A 172 5.15 1.35 23.48
C HIS A 172 4.61 2.32 22.40
N PRO A 173 5.13 2.31 21.16
CA PRO A 173 4.61 3.18 20.09
C PRO A 173 3.09 3.08 19.84
N TYR A 174 2.48 1.94 20.15
CA TYR A 174 1.04 1.74 20.03
C TYR A 174 0.18 2.58 20.99
N ALA A 175 0.79 3.14 22.03
CA ALA A 175 0.12 4.09 22.91
C ALA A 175 -0.22 5.41 22.22
N LEU A 176 0.49 5.72 21.12
CA LEU A 176 0.36 6.98 20.40
C LEU A 176 -0.68 6.86 19.26
N PRO A 177 -1.42 7.93 18.94
CA PRO A 177 -2.36 7.94 17.84
C PRO A 177 -1.61 7.95 16.49
N SER A 178 -1.98 7.05 15.57
CA SER A 178 -1.31 6.89 14.26
C SER A 178 -1.35 8.16 13.39
N ASN A 179 -2.39 8.98 13.55
CA ASN A 179 -2.55 10.24 12.81
C ASN A 179 -1.79 11.42 13.44
N GLY A 180 -1.11 11.18 14.57
CA GLY A 180 -0.49 12.25 15.36
C GLY A 180 -1.49 12.98 16.28
N THR A 181 -1.04 14.10 16.80
CA THR A 181 -1.86 15.07 17.56
C THR A 181 -1.83 16.43 16.85
N LEU A 182 -2.68 17.37 17.26
CA LEU A 182 -2.64 18.74 16.71
C LEU A 182 -1.24 19.33 16.83
N ASP A 183 -0.65 19.24 18.02
CA ASP A 183 0.67 19.81 18.31
C ASP A 183 1.78 19.14 17.46
N THR A 184 1.76 17.79 17.35
CA THR A 184 2.81 17.10 16.59
C THR A 184 2.68 17.39 15.10
N VAL A 185 1.45 17.34 14.53
CA VAL A 185 1.23 17.59 13.08
C VAL A 185 1.53 19.04 12.69
N GLU A 186 1.23 20.02 13.56
CA GLU A 186 1.61 21.41 13.34
C GLU A 186 3.14 21.60 13.31
N ALA A 187 3.86 20.90 14.18
CA ALA A 187 5.30 21.01 14.34
C ALA A 187 6.11 20.22 13.30
N LEU A 188 5.49 19.27 12.56
CA LEU A 188 6.19 18.48 11.54
C LEU A 188 6.71 19.39 10.41
N THR A 189 7.98 19.21 10.07
CA THR A 189 8.64 19.93 8.98
C THR A 189 8.78 19.06 7.74
N ARG A 190 9.11 19.64 6.60
CA ARG A 190 9.43 18.90 5.37
C ARG A 190 10.56 17.87 5.61
N SER A 191 11.56 18.21 6.44
CA SER A 191 12.64 17.28 6.77
C SER A 191 12.13 16.06 7.51
N ASP A 192 11.23 16.24 8.48
CA ASP A 192 10.63 15.11 9.24
C ASP A 192 9.88 14.14 8.31
N LEU A 193 9.20 14.67 7.27
CA LEU A 193 8.49 13.85 6.27
C LEU A 193 9.45 13.07 5.37
N ILE A 194 10.58 13.68 4.98
CA ILE A 194 11.64 13.00 4.23
C ILE A 194 12.28 11.91 5.09
N ASP A 195 12.51 12.17 6.37
CA ASP A 195 13.10 11.19 7.28
C ASP A 195 12.14 10.01 7.53
N ALA A 196 10.84 10.26 7.70
CA ALA A 196 9.82 9.22 7.76
C ALA A 196 9.76 8.37 6.47
N HIS A 197 9.84 9.00 5.31
CA HIS A 197 9.91 8.33 4.02
C HIS A 197 11.11 7.36 3.95
N ARG A 198 12.29 7.82 4.31
CA ARG A 198 13.52 7.02 4.30
C ARG A 198 13.53 5.90 5.32
N ALA A 199 12.88 6.11 6.47
CA ALA A 199 12.81 5.11 7.52
C ALA A 199 11.89 3.93 7.17
N VAL A 200 10.80 4.18 6.43
CA VAL A 200 9.77 3.16 6.15
C VAL A 200 9.96 2.50 4.79
N LEU A 201 10.22 3.30 3.73
CA LEU A 201 10.26 2.81 2.35
C LEU A 201 11.64 2.22 2.01
N THR A 202 11.92 1.04 2.56
CA THR A 202 13.18 0.31 2.38
C THR A 202 12.94 -1.10 1.82
N LYS A 203 13.94 -1.68 1.15
CA LYS A 203 13.85 -3.05 0.59
C LYS A 203 13.62 -4.11 1.67
N ASP A 204 14.24 -3.95 2.83
CA ASP A 204 14.15 -4.93 3.92
C ASP A 204 12.75 -5.00 4.53
N HIS A 205 11.96 -3.95 4.40
CA HIS A 205 10.58 -3.88 4.88
C HIS A 205 9.54 -4.30 3.84
N LEU A 206 9.97 -4.58 2.59
CA LEU A 206 9.09 -4.76 1.45
C LEU A 206 8.46 -6.15 1.38
N VAL A 207 7.15 -6.21 1.28
CA VAL A 207 6.35 -7.41 1.03
C VAL A 207 5.42 -7.15 -0.14
N LEU A 208 5.45 -8.01 -1.16
CA LEU A 208 4.73 -7.82 -2.41
C LEU A 208 3.79 -8.99 -2.70
N SER A 209 2.58 -8.68 -3.14
CA SER A 209 1.63 -9.66 -3.67
C SER A 209 1.03 -9.16 -4.97
N VAL A 210 0.99 -10.01 -5.97
CA VAL A 210 0.51 -9.69 -7.33
C VAL A 210 -0.48 -10.75 -7.77
N VAL A 211 -1.62 -10.28 -8.29
CA VAL A 211 -2.66 -11.16 -8.84
C VAL A 211 -3.11 -10.58 -10.18
N GLY A 212 -3.21 -11.41 -11.20
CA GLY A 212 -3.77 -11.02 -12.49
C GLY A 212 -3.04 -11.58 -13.70
N ASP A 213 -3.27 -10.95 -14.85
CA ASP A 213 -2.69 -11.35 -16.11
C ASP A 213 -1.21 -10.91 -16.23
N VAL A 214 -0.36 -11.57 -15.46
CA VAL A 214 1.10 -11.39 -15.51
C VAL A 214 1.78 -12.71 -15.18
N THR A 215 2.86 -13.00 -15.86
CA THR A 215 3.71 -14.17 -15.63
C THR A 215 4.89 -13.84 -14.73
N ALA A 216 5.49 -14.85 -14.11
CA ALA A 216 6.71 -14.69 -13.31
C ALA A 216 7.87 -14.06 -14.12
N ALA A 217 8.00 -14.44 -15.40
CA ALA A 217 9.03 -13.91 -16.30
C ALA A 217 8.83 -12.42 -16.63
N GLU A 218 7.58 -11.95 -16.72
CA GLU A 218 7.26 -10.54 -16.89
C GLU A 218 7.45 -9.77 -15.58
N LEU A 219 7.04 -10.35 -14.45
CA LEU A 219 7.03 -9.67 -13.15
C LEU A 219 8.45 -9.43 -12.61
N ALA A 220 9.36 -10.39 -12.70
CA ALA A 220 10.70 -10.29 -12.10
C ALA A 220 11.48 -9.03 -12.52
N PRO A 221 11.60 -8.66 -13.81
CA PRO A 221 12.28 -7.41 -14.20
C PRO A 221 11.51 -6.14 -13.80
N MET A 222 10.18 -6.22 -13.67
CA MET A 222 9.38 -5.08 -13.21
C MET A 222 9.63 -4.79 -11.73
N LEU A 223 9.74 -5.82 -10.88
CA LEU A 223 10.10 -5.66 -9.46
C LEU A 223 11.43 -4.91 -9.33
N GLU A 224 12.42 -5.29 -10.11
CA GLU A 224 13.73 -4.63 -10.11
C GLU A 224 13.64 -3.18 -10.56
N THR A 225 12.89 -2.93 -11.65
CA THR A 225 12.71 -1.59 -12.19
C THR A 225 12.03 -0.65 -11.18
N VAL A 226 11.01 -1.13 -10.47
CA VAL A 226 10.23 -0.29 -9.54
C VAL A 226 10.94 -0.12 -8.21
N PHE A 227 11.45 -1.19 -7.63
CA PHE A 227 11.91 -1.22 -6.23
C PHE A 227 13.43 -1.35 -6.07
N GLY A 228 14.18 -1.68 -7.13
CA GLY A 228 15.63 -1.89 -7.05
C GLY A 228 16.42 -0.67 -6.57
N GLY A 229 15.88 0.54 -6.72
CA GLY A 229 16.46 1.78 -6.24
C GLY A 229 16.17 2.14 -4.77
N LEU A 230 15.32 1.37 -4.07
CA LEU A 230 15.07 1.60 -2.63
C LEU A 230 16.33 1.35 -1.79
N PRO A 231 16.49 2.07 -0.68
CA PRO A 231 17.59 1.83 0.26
C PRO A 231 17.51 0.44 0.89
#